data_16164a3f9f06df244299290b77dd5e53
#
_entry.id   16164a3f9f06df244299290b77dd5e53
#
_cell.length_a   1.000
_cell.length_b   1.000
_cell.length_c   1.000
_cell.angle_alpha   90.00
_cell.angle_beta   90.00
_cell.angle_gamma   90.00
#
_symmetry.space_group_name_H-M   'P 1'
#
loop_
_entity.id
_entity.type
_entity.pdbx_description
1 polymer ?
#
loop_
_entity_poly.entity_id
_entity_poly.type
_entity_poly.pdbx_seq_one_letter_code
_entity_poly.pdbx_strand_id
1 'polypeptide(L)'
;METLRRLPVLNNSWPVLLNNLFNRDSFNEGNLDFFDQKNSIITPAVNIKETAQNFAIEMLAPGMSKNDFKIEVNGNQLVVSAEKRTEHENQEAGNYHKKEFSFESLRRTFTLPENIVDIDKINAHYNEGILRLEIPKKEEALPKPAKLIEIS
;
A
#
# COMPACT_ATOMS: atom_id res chain seq x y z
N MET A 1 5.61 -39.57 20.56
CA MET A 1 6.26 -38.29 20.87
C MET A 1 6.31 -37.51 19.60
N GLU A 2 5.43 -36.55 19.47
CA GLU A 2 5.44 -35.64 18.33
C GLU A 2 6.52 -34.60 18.58
N THR A 3 7.56 -34.67 17.80
CA THR A 3 8.55 -33.59 17.72
C THR A 3 7.89 -32.40 17.07
N LEU A 4 7.56 -31.38 17.84
CA LEU A 4 7.20 -30.07 17.38
C LEU A 4 8.33 -29.57 16.46
N ARG A 5 8.14 -29.67 15.15
CA ARG A 5 8.99 -28.98 14.18
C ARG A 5 8.80 -27.50 14.45
N ARG A 6 9.81 -26.89 15.06
CA ARG A 6 9.90 -25.43 15.10
C ARG A 6 9.93 -24.95 13.66
N LEU A 7 8.85 -24.30 13.26
CA LEU A 7 8.84 -23.54 12.03
C LEU A 7 10.01 -22.56 12.09
N PRO A 8 10.77 -22.40 11.01
CA PRO A 8 11.82 -21.41 10.98
C PRO A 8 11.20 -20.06 11.30
N VAL A 9 11.73 -19.41 12.32
CA VAL A 9 11.37 -18.03 12.66
C VAL A 9 11.64 -17.20 11.42
N LEU A 10 10.58 -16.79 10.73
CA LEU A 10 10.64 -15.86 9.62
C LEU A 10 11.31 -14.59 10.15
N ASN A 11 12.50 -14.36 9.64
CA ASN A 11 13.38 -13.30 10.03
C ASN A 11 12.65 -11.95 9.98
N ASN A 12 12.47 -11.32 11.09
CA ASN A 12 12.27 -9.92 11.48
C ASN A 12 11.80 -8.85 10.47
N SER A 13 11.44 -9.16 9.23
CA SER A 13 10.99 -8.13 8.28
C SER A 13 9.54 -7.68 8.55
N TRP A 14 8.72 -8.57 9.05
CA TRP A 14 7.32 -8.29 9.37
C TRP A 14 7.13 -7.20 10.43
N PRO A 15 7.84 -7.22 11.58
CA PRO A 15 7.72 -6.16 12.57
C PRO A 15 8.14 -4.79 12.05
N VAL A 16 9.12 -4.72 11.16
CA VAL A 16 9.59 -3.46 10.56
C VAL A 16 8.53 -2.88 9.62
N LEU A 17 7.92 -3.70 8.79
CA LEU A 17 6.87 -3.26 7.87
C LEU A 17 5.61 -2.83 8.61
N LEU A 18 5.19 -3.62 9.60
CA LEU A 18 4.05 -3.28 10.46
C LEU A 18 4.34 -2.05 11.32
N ASN A 19 5.53 -1.95 11.88
CA ASN A 19 5.91 -0.81 12.71
C ASN A 19 5.94 0.50 11.89
N ASN A 20 6.41 0.44 10.64
CA ASN A 20 6.41 1.59 9.74
C ASN A 20 5.01 1.93 9.22
N LEU A 21 4.13 0.93 9.09
CA LEU A 21 2.73 1.14 8.72
C LEU A 21 1.90 1.76 9.83
N PHE A 22 2.17 1.38 11.07
CA PHE A 22 1.47 1.83 12.27
C PHE A 22 2.27 2.86 13.06
N ASN A 23 3.44 3.29 12.54
CA ASN A 23 4.23 4.26 13.24
C ASN A 23 3.46 5.58 13.34
N ARG A 24 3.44 6.10 14.54
CA ARG A 24 2.72 7.29 15.00
C ARG A 24 2.94 8.53 14.14
N ASP A 25 4.00 8.57 13.36
CA ASP A 25 4.35 9.72 12.54
C ASP A 25 3.40 9.91 11.35
N SER A 26 2.78 8.83 10.85
CA SER A 26 1.68 8.96 9.89
C SER A 26 0.39 9.48 10.52
N PHE A 27 0.26 9.38 11.83
CA PHE A 27 -0.87 9.94 12.59
C PHE A 27 -0.56 11.30 13.19
N ASN A 28 0.71 11.72 13.26
CA ASN A 28 1.13 12.92 13.97
C ASN A 28 1.45 14.12 13.06
N GLU A 29 1.42 13.96 11.73
CA GLU A 29 1.17 15.08 10.82
C GLU A 29 -0.33 15.35 10.66
N GLY A 30 -1.09 14.94 11.67
CA GLY A 30 -2.44 15.37 11.88
C GLY A 30 -2.48 16.80 12.36
N ASN A 31 -2.31 17.72 11.45
CA ASN A 31 -3.04 18.95 11.59
C ASN A 31 -4.52 18.54 11.60
N LEU A 32 -5.12 18.70 12.76
CA LEU A 32 -6.55 18.54 12.99
C LEU A 32 -7.34 19.62 12.23
N ASP A 33 -7.16 19.71 10.93
CA ASP A 33 -8.07 20.40 10.05
C ASP A 33 -9.21 19.48 9.66
N PHE A 34 -9.95 19.05 10.69
CA PHE A 34 -11.24 18.37 10.52
C PHE A 34 -12.29 19.27 9.86
N PHE A 35 -11.97 20.49 9.52
CA PHE A 35 -12.95 21.48 9.05
C PHE A 35 -12.68 22.07 7.67
N ASP A 36 -11.63 21.69 6.97
CA ASP A 36 -11.49 22.09 5.57
C ASP A 36 -12.11 21.03 4.66
N GLN A 37 -13.42 21.16 4.49
CA GLN A 37 -14.25 20.29 3.63
C GLN A 37 -13.89 20.34 2.13
N LYS A 38 -12.83 21.03 1.76
CA LYS A 38 -12.52 21.23 0.33
C LYS A 38 -11.57 20.21 -0.26
N ASN A 39 -10.81 19.45 0.55
CA ASN A 39 -9.90 18.41 0.05
C ASN A 39 -9.74 17.30 1.08
N SER A 40 -10.77 16.51 1.32
CA SER A 40 -10.62 15.34 2.19
C SER A 40 -9.80 14.25 1.51
N ILE A 41 -8.55 14.13 1.91
CA ILE A 41 -7.71 12.99 1.52
C ILE A 41 -8.09 11.81 2.39
N ILE A 42 -8.59 10.77 1.76
CA ILE A 42 -8.95 9.53 2.44
C ILE A 42 -7.72 8.64 2.55
N THR A 43 -7.47 8.11 3.74
CA THR A 43 -6.49 7.04 3.94
C THR A 43 -7.18 5.70 3.75
N PRO A 44 -6.94 4.99 2.63
CA PRO A 44 -7.64 3.75 2.33
C PRO A 44 -7.19 2.61 3.23
N ALA A 45 -8.10 1.67 3.49
CA ALA A 45 -7.77 0.44 4.19
C ALA A 45 -6.86 -0.45 3.33
N VAL A 46 -5.89 -1.10 3.96
CA VAL A 46 -4.93 -1.99 3.29
C VAL A 46 -4.78 -3.31 4.03
N ASN A 47 -4.56 -4.37 3.27
CA ASN A 47 -4.08 -5.66 3.75
C ASN A 47 -2.68 -5.88 3.20
N ILE A 48 -1.77 -6.37 4.04
CA ILE A 48 -0.41 -6.71 3.64
C ILE A 48 -0.13 -8.17 3.93
N LYS A 49 0.36 -8.86 2.92
CA LYS A 49 0.78 -10.25 3.01
C LYS A 49 2.25 -10.36 2.63
N GLU A 50 3.02 -11.07 3.41
CA GLU A 50 4.40 -11.42 3.10
C GLU A 50 4.51 -12.90 2.77
N THR A 51 5.21 -13.21 1.71
CA THR A 51 5.64 -14.56 1.35
C THR A 51 7.17 -14.67 1.38
N ALA A 52 7.71 -15.84 1.08
CA ALA A 52 9.15 -15.98 0.96
C ALA A 52 9.73 -15.11 -0.16
N GLN A 53 8.96 -14.87 -1.24
CA GLN A 53 9.42 -14.22 -2.47
C GLN A 53 8.99 -12.75 -2.60
N ASN A 54 7.86 -12.36 -2.03
CA ASN A 54 7.29 -11.04 -2.23
C ASN A 54 6.50 -10.52 -1.05
N PHE A 55 6.22 -9.22 -1.09
CA PHE A 55 5.14 -8.59 -0.34
C PHE A 55 3.98 -8.31 -1.29
N ALA A 56 2.76 -8.53 -0.84
CA ALA A 56 1.54 -8.16 -1.54
C ALA A 56 0.76 -7.16 -0.70
N ILE A 57 0.43 -6.02 -1.28
CA ILE A 57 -0.41 -5.00 -0.65
C ILE A 57 -1.73 -4.96 -1.42
N GLU A 58 -2.83 -5.10 -0.71
CA GLU A 58 -4.18 -4.92 -1.24
C GLU A 58 -4.79 -3.67 -0.62
N MET A 59 -5.15 -2.72 -1.47
CA MET A 59 -5.74 -1.43 -1.06
C MET A 59 -7.16 -1.33 -1.56
N LEU A 60 -8.08 -1.03 -0.65
CA LEU A 60 -9.47 -0.81 -1.00
C LEU A 60 -9.65 0.60 -1.59
N ALA A 61 -10.03 0.67 -2.85
CA ALA A 61 -10.25 1.92 -3.58
C ALA A 61 -11.46 1.81 -4.52
N PRO A 62 -12.68 1.60 -3.98
CA PRO A 62 -13.87 1.47 -4.81
C PRO A 62 -14.18 2.77 -5.55
N GLY A 63 -14.80 2.64 -6.71
CA GLY A 63 -15.23 3.80 -7.50
C GLY A 63 -14.14 4.48 -8.31
N MET A 64 -12.89 4.06 -8.22
CA MET A 64 -11.77 4.55 -9.02
C MET A 64 -11.65 3.81 -10.35
N SER A 65 -10.87 4.37 -11.27
CA SER A 65 -10.41 3.74 -12.50
C SER A 65 -8.90 3.59 -12.49
N LYS A 66 -8.35 2.77 -13.39
CA LYS A 66 -6.89 2.58 -13.50
C LYS A 66 -6.15 3.90 -13.73
N ASN A 67 -6.77 4.81 -14.48
CA ASN A 67 -6.15 6.09 -14.86
C ASN A 67 -6.13 7.11 -13.72
N ASP A 68 -6.90 6.88 -12.66
CA ASP A 68 -6.96 7.76 -11.50
C ASP A 68 -5.76 7.58 -10.57
N PHE A 69 -5.05 6.44 -10.70
CA PHE A 69 -3.93 6.10 -9.83
C PHE A 69 -2.60 6.66 -10.33
N LYS A 70 -1.82 7.14 -9.36
CA LYS A 70 -0.41 7.47 -9.51
C LYS A 70 0.38 6.72 -8.44
N ILE A 71 1.36 5.94 -8.87
CA ILE A 71 2.23 5.15 -7.99
C ILE A 71 3.66 5.58 -8.24
N GLU A 72 4.33 6.03 -7.20
CA GLU A 72 5.69 6.56 -7.27
C GLU A 72 6.56 5.93 -6.18
N VAL A 73 7.80 5.68 -6.50
CA VAL A 73 8.82 5.28 -5.52
C VAL A 73 9.86 6.39 -5.42
N ASN A 74 9.97 6.95 -4.23
CA ASN A 74 10.93 8.00 -3.90
C ASN A 74 11.88 7.47 -2.80
N GLY A 75 13.09 7.08 -3.17
CA GLY A 75 13.99 6.41 -2.26
C GLY A 75 13.39 5.09 -1.76
N ASN A 76 13.14 5.00 -0.47
CA ASN A 76 12.51 3.83 0.15
C ASN A 76 11.01 4.01 0.41
N GLN A 77 10.39 5.06 -0.12
CA GLN A 77 8.96 5.32 0.05
C GLN A 77 8.19 5.01 -1.22
N LEU A 78 7.22 4.12 -1.10
CA LEU A 78 6.21 3.85 -2.12
C LEU A 78 4.98 4.69 -1.81
N VAL A 79 4.66 5.62 -2.70
CA VAL A 79 3.51 6.51 -2.58
C VAL A 79 2.44 6.08 -3.58
N VAL A 80 1.27 5.76 -3.08
CA VAL A 80 0.09 5.47 -3.88
C VAL A 80 -0.90 6.60 -3.69
N SER A 81 -1.29 7.23 -4.77
CA SER A 81 -2.32 8.28 -4.77
C SER A 81 -3.33 8.03 -5.87
N ALA A 82 -4.56 8.45 -5.66
CA ALA A 82 -5.58 8.50 -6.70
C ALA A 82 -6.47 9.71 -6.50
N GLU A 83 -6.89 10.29 -7.61
CA GLU A 83 -7.78 11.45 -7.62
C GLU A 83 -8.86 11.22 -8.67
N LYS A 84 -10.10 11.42 -8.26
CA LYS A 84 -11.26 11.38 -9.14
C LYS A 84 -12.12 12.62 -8.95
N ARG A 85 -12.37 13.33 -10.04
CA ARG A 85 -13.35 14.40 -10.10
C ARG A 85 -14.57 13.88 -10.83
N THR A 86 -15.71 13.93 -10.20
CA THR A 86 -16.99 13.66 -10.85
C THR A 86 -17.72 14.97 -11.01
N GLU A 87 -17.70 15.53 -12.23
CA GLU A 87 -18.53 16.67 -12.59
C GLU A 87 -19.85 16.10 -13.11
N HIS A 88 -20.89 16.20 -12.31
CA HIS A 88 -22.25 15.97 -12.79
C HIS A 88 -22.76 17.30 -13.35
N GLU A 89 -22.53 17.53 -14.63
CA GLU A 89 -23.30 18.53 -15.39
C GLU A 89 -24.72 17.98 -15.61
N ASN A 90 -25.58 18.15 -14.63
CA ASN A 90 -27.00 18.03 -14.88
C ASN A 90 -27.47 19.36 -15.47
N GLN A 91 -27.61 19.40 -16.78
CA GLN A 91 -28.25 20.51 -17.52
C GLN A 91 -29.78 20.53 -17.33
N GLU A 92 -30.28 20.01 -16.24
CA GLU A 92 -31.69 20.16 -15.94
C GLU A 92 -31.94 21.49 -15.23
N ALA A 93 -32.73 22.34 -15.87
CA ALA A 93 -33.22 23.58 -15.31
C ALA A 93 -34.09 23.28 -14.08
N GLY A 94 -33.48 23.27 -12.90
CA GLY A 94 -34.14 23.05 -11.62
C GLY A 94 -33.38 23.73 -10.50
N ASN A 95 -34.10 24.12 -9.45
CA ASN A 95 -33.50 24.68 -8.26
C ASN A 95 -32.83 23.54 -7.45
N TYR A 96 -31.49 23.52 -7.39
CA TYR A 96 -30.77 22.61 -6.51
C TYR A 96 -30.89 23.11 -5.07
N HIS A 97 -31.45 22.29 -4.19
CA HIS A 97 -31.40 22.58 -2.74
C HIS A 97 -30.07 22.19 -2.11
N LYS A 98 -29.30 21.28 -2.75
CA LYS A 98 -27.96 20.87 -2.35
C LYS A 98 -27.17 20.40 -3.57
N LYS A 99 -26.02 21.03 -3.83
CA LYS A 99 -25.08 20.60 -4.86
C LYS A 99 -23.80 20.16 -4.17
N GLU A 100 -23.56 18.87 -4.15
CA GLU A 100 -22.30 18.31 -3.67
C GLU A 100 -21.42 17.96 -4.88
N PHE A 101 -20.25 18.58 -4.95
CA PHE A 101 -19.20 18.11 -5.84
C PHE A 101 -18.48 16.95 -5.14
N SER A 102 -18.51 15.76 -5.71
CA SER A 102 -17.70 14.69 -5.20
C SER A 102 -16.30 14.77 -5.80
N PHE A 103 -15.36 15.18 -5.02
CA PHE A 103 -13.94 15.02 -5.28
C PHE A 103 -13.44 13.94 -4.34
N GLU A 104 -12.99 12.84 -4.90
CA GLU A 104 -12.41 11.75 -4.12
C GLU A 104 -10.91 11.75 -4.33
N SER A 105 -10.17 11.90 -3.27
CA SER A 105 -8.72 11.80 -3.26
C SER A 105 -8.29 10.81 -2.19
N LEU A 106 -7.44 9.89 -2.55
CA LEU A 106 -6.82 8.97 -1.61
C LEU A 106 -5.30 9.02 -1.72
N ARG A 107 -4.63 8.80 -0.58
CA ARG A 107 -3.18 8.71 -0.53
C ARG A 107 -2.74 7.76 0.56
N ARG A 108 -1.76 6.94 0.22
CA ARG A 108 -1.08 6.05 1.16
C ARG A 108 0.40 5.98 0.85
N THR A 109 1.22 6.05 1.90
CA THR A 109 2.67 5.92 1.78
C THR A 109 3.14 4.69 2.55
N PHE A 110 4.01 3.90 1.92
CA PHE A 110 4.62 2.71 2.51
C PHE A 110 6.13 2.88 2.52
N THR A 111 6.76 2.56 3.63
CA THR A 111 8.21 2.51 3.70
C THR A 111 8.68 1.11 3.32
N LEU A 112 9.46 1.03 2.25
CA LEU A 112 9.98 -0.23 1.73
C LEU A 112 11.34 -0.54 2.38
N PRO A 113 11.60 -1.79 2.78
CA PRO A 113 12.92 -2.19 3.24
C PRO A 113 13.88 -2.29 2.05
N GLU A 114 14.73 -1.29 1.86
CA GLU A 114 15.62 -1.14 0.68
C GLU A 114 16.52 -2.34 0.40
N ASN A 115 17.00 -3.02 1.46
CA ASN A 115 17.87 -4.17 1.31
C ASN A 115 17.15 -5.46 0.93
N ILE A 116 15.83 -5.47 0.96
CA ILE A 116 15.01 -6.67 0.78
C ILE A 116 14.23 -6.64 -0.52
N VAL A 117 13.70 -5.48 -0.92
CA VAL A 117 12.78 -5.37 -2.06
C VAL A 117 13.49 -4.97 -3.35
N ASP A 118 13.01 -5.54 -4.46
CA ASP A 118 13.40 -5.16 -5.81
C ASP A 118 12.40 -4.13 -6.34
N ILE A 119 12.77 -2.86 -6.25
CA ILE A 119 11.93 -1.72 -6.61
C ILE A 119 11.57 -1.74 -8.11
N ASP A 120 12.49 -2.18 -8.94
CA ASP A 120 12.32 -2.17 -10.40
C ASP A 120 11.31 -3.19 -10.91
N LYS A 121 10.97 -4.17 -10.08
CA LYS A 121 10.03 -5.24 -10.40
C LYS A 121 8.67 -5.10 -9.71
N ILE A 122 8.36 -3.96 -9.16
CA ILE A 122 7.05 -3.71 -8.57
C ILE A 122 5.97 -3.70 -9.64
N ASN A 123 4.91 -4.47 -9.41
CA ASN A 123 3.74 -4.54 -10.29
C ASN A 123 2.49 -4.03 -9.57
N ALA A 124 1.59 -3.42 -10.32
CA ALA A 124 0.32 -2.93 -9.82
C ALA A 124 -0.83 -3.39 -10.72
N HIS A 125 -1.89 -3.91 -10.10
CA HIS A 125 -3.11 -4.30 -10.76
C HIS A 125 -4.31 -3.73 -10.04
N TYR A 126 -5.23 -3.14 -10.79
CA TYR A 126 -6.49 -2.66 -10.24
C TYR A 126 -7.65 -3.44 -10.86
N ASN A 127 -8.46 -4.04 -10.01
CA ASN A 127 -9.65 -4.77 -10.41
C ASN A 127 -10.71 -4.72 -9.31
N GLU A 128 -11.96 -4.54 -9.71
CA GLU A 128 -13.13 -4.61 -8.82
C GLU A 128 -13.01 -3.80 -7.52
N GLY A 129 -12.45 -2.59 -7.60
CA GLY A 129 -12.30 -1.70 -6.45
C GLY A 129 -11.11 -2.01 -5.55
N ILE A 130 -10.24 -2.93 -5.94
CA ILE A 130 -9.04 -3.29 -5.20
C ILE A 130 -7.80 -3.02 -6.05
N LEU A 131 -6.90 -2.20 -5.52
CA LEU A 131 -5.56 -2.04 -6.06
C LEU A 131 -4.63 -3.04 -5.36
N ARG A 132 -4.05 -3.94 -6.14
CA ARG A 132 -3.07 -4.92 -5.68
C ARG A 132 -1.68 -4.52 -6.15
N LEU A 133 -0.73 -4.43 -5.23
CA LEU A 133 0.67 -4.18 -5.47
C LEU A 133 1.45 -5.44 -5.13
N GLU A 134 2.30 -5.89 -6.04
CA GLU A 134 3.26 -6.96 -5.82
C GLU A 134 4.66 -6.38 -5.78
N ILE A 135 5.35 -6.61 -4.68
CA ILE A 135 6.67 -6.06 -4.39
C ILE A 135 7.62 -7.25 -4.19
N PRO A 136 8.35 -7.66 -5.23
CA PRO A 136 9.26 -8.78 -5.15
C PRO A 136 10.43 -8.51 -4.22
N LYS A 137 10.92 -9.55 -3.57
CA LYS A 137 12.17 -9.50 -2.81
C LYS A 137 13.35 -9.70 -3.74
N LYS A 138 14.48 -9.07 -3.42
CA LYS A 138 15.74 -9.30 -4.11
C LYS A 138 16.17 -10.76 -3.92
N GLU A 139 16.88 -11.31 -4.90
CA GLU A 139 17.36 -12.70 -4.84
C GLU A 139 18.27 -12.95 -3.63
N GLU A 140 19.06 -11.95 -3.23
CA GLU A 140 19.93 -12.03 -2.06
C GLU A 140 19.15 -12.10 -0.73
N ALA A 141 17.90 -11.61 -0.73
CA ALA A 141 17.00 -11.63 0.43
C ALA A 141 16.14 -12.89 0.52
N LEU A 142 16.17 -13.74 -0.51
CA LEU A 142 15.43 -14.99 -0.52
C LEU A 142 16.07 -16.02 0.41
N PRO A 143 15.29 -16.92 1.03
CA PRO A 143 15.82 -18.00 1.83
C PRO A 143 16.77 -18.86 0.99
N LYS A 144 18.03 -18.94 1.42
CA LYS A 144 19.00 -19.82 0.77
C LYS A 144 18.90 -21.23 1.36
N PRO A 145 19.04 -22.28 0.54
CA PRO A 145 19.10 -23.64 1.06
C PRO A 145 20.33 -23.81 1.97
N ALA A 146 20.22 -24.68 2.94
CA ALA A 146 21.33 -25.00 3.82
C ALA A 146 22.54 -25.49 2.99
N LYS A 147 23.71 -24.90 3.25
CA LYS A 147 24.96 -25.30 2.62
C LYS A 147 25.65 -26.35 3.49
N LEU A 148 25.91 -27.52 2.94
CA LEU A 148 26.75 -28.50 3.58
C LEU A 148 28.21 -28.04 3.49
N ILE A 149 28.89 -28.03 4.66
CA ILE A 149 30.32 -27.73 4.74
C ILE A 149 31.03 -29.04 4.96
N GLU A 150 31.91 -29.40 4.05
CA GLU A 150 32.78 -30.57 4.19
C GLU A 150 33.95 -30.21 5.10
N ILE A 151 34.26 -31.12 6.04
CA ILE A 151 35.39 -30.97 6.93
C ILE A 151 36.57 -31.67 6.26
N SER A 152 37.60 -30.92 5.99
CA SER A 152 38.88 -31.45 5.49
C SER A 152 39.83 -31.85 6.65
#